data_378b0bd1271a4969f3e085442867813d
#
_entry.id   378b0bd1271a4969f3e085442867813d
#
_cell.length_a   1.000
_cell.length_b   1.000
_cell.length_c   1.000
_cell.angle_alpha   90.00
_cell.angle_beta   90.00
_cell.angle_gamma   90.00
#
_symmetry.space_group_name_H-M   'P 1'
#
loop_
_entity.id
_entity.type
_entity.pdbx_description
1 polymer ?
#
loop_
_entity_poly.entity_id
_entity_poly.type
_entity_poly.pdbx_seq_one_letter_code
_entity_poly.pdbx_strand_id
1 'polypeptide(L)'
;GDTLSIRVFQAVAAGLALVPERKVILSDNGNFPTDLYMVEGLMKLKDAGYELRIPNPEDVLDNITDEVAVVMVTEVDYRTGRRHDMRAIIEKAHAHGAVVVWDLAHSAGAIPVDVAVLDVDFAVGCTYKYLNAGPGAPAFIHVAPRLLSVVESALSGWYAHEAPFAFDTDFR
;
A
#
# COMPACT_ATOMS: atom_id res chain seq x y z
N GLY A 1 10.71 -6.22 -5.83
CA GLY A 1 11.29 -6.85 -4.61
C GLY A 1 10.81 -8.26 -4.39
N ASP A 2 11.17 -8.86 -3.27
CA ASP A 2 11.06 -10.31 -3.08
C ASP A 2 9.62 -10.80 -2.95
N THR A 3 8.81 -10.15 -2.12
CA THR A 3 7.43 -10.57 -1.88
C THR A 3 6.48 -9.40 -1.80
N LEU A 4 5.19 -9.67 -2.07
CA LEU A 4 4.10 -8.70 -1.88
C LEU A 4 4.04 -8.21 -0.42
N SER A 5 4.18 -9.11 0.56
CA SER A 5 4.14 -8.75 1.98
C SER A 5 5.15 -7.66 2.35
N ILE A 6 6.40 -7.78 1.86
CA ILE A 6 7.42 -6.75 2.04
C ILE A 6 7.00 -5.43 1.40
N ARG A 7 6.35 -5.47 0.23
CA ARG A 7 5.89 -4.25 -0.46
C ARG A 7 4.71 -3.59 0.27
N VAL A 8 3.78 -4.37 0.81
CA VAL A 8 2.70 -3.86 1.68
C VAL A 8 3.32 -3.14 2.90
N PHE A 9 4.25 -3.79 3.59
CA PHE A 9 4.94 -3.20 4.73
C PHE A 9 5.59 -1.85 4.37
N GLN A 10 6.36 -1.80 3.26
CA GLN A 10 7.03 -0.58 2.82
C GLN A 10 6.06 0.53 2.45
N ALA A 11 5.01 0.22 1.68
CA ALA A 11 4.02 1.20 1.24
C ALA A 11 3.24 1.79 2.42
N VAL A 12 2.78 0.95 3.35
CA VAL A 12 2.06 1.42 4.55
C VAL A 12 2.99 2.23 5.46
N ALA A 13 4.23 1.77 5.67
CA ALA A 13 5.20 2.51 6.48
C ALA A 13 5.50 3.90 5.90
N ALA A 14 5.66 3.99 4.58
CA ALA A 14 5.86 5.23 3.86
C ALA A 14 4.64 6.14 3.93
N GLY A 15 3.43 5.59 3.73
CA GLY A 15 2.18 6.33 3.87
C GLY A 15 1.99 6.93 5.27
N LEU A 16 2.29 6.17 6.32
CA LEU A 16 2.23 6.66 7.70
C LEU A 16 3.27 7.76 7.98
N ALA A 17 4.41 7.75 7.31
CA ALA A 17 5.43 8.78 7.45
C ALA A 17 5.01 10.11 6.79
N LEU A 18 4.16 10.07 5.76
CA LEU A 18 3.63 11.26 5.08
C LEU A 18 2.58 12.02 5.93
N VAL A 19 1.91 11.34 6.87
CA VAL A 19 0.86 11.92 7.74
C VAL A 19 1.08 11.50 9.21
N PRO A 20 2.20 11.89 9.82
CA PRO A 20 2.67 11.37 11.11
C PRO A 20 1.75 11.71 12.30
N GLU A 21 0.93 12.74 12.16
CA GLU A 21 -0.04 13.18 13.17
C GLU A 21 -1.25 12.26 13.30
N ARG A 22 -1.53 11.43 12.27
CA ARG A 22 -2.69 10.54 12.24
C ARG A 22 -2.30 9.12 12.60
N LYS A 23 -3.24 8.39 13.22
CA LYS A 23 -2.95 7.07 13.80
C LYS A 23 -3.85 5.95 13.30
N VAL A 24 -4.87 6.25 12.51
CA VAL A 24 -5.81 5.25 12.01
C VAL A 24 -5.34 4.71 10.66
N ILE A 25 -5.22 3.38 10.58
CA ILE A 25 -5.06 2.64 9.33
C ILE A 25 -6.40 1.97 9.06
N LEU A 26 -6.99 2.27 7.91
CA LEU A 26 -8.26 1.69 7.49
C LEU A 26 -8.00 0.59 6.45
N SER A 27 -8.58 -0.57 6.68
CA SER A 27 -8.65 -1.65 5.71
C SER A 27 -10.07 -2.21 5.66
N ASP A 28 -10.26 -3.46 5.23
CA ASP A 28 -11.53 -4.17 5.34
C ASP A 28 -11.34 -5.66 5.63
N ASN A 29 -12.43 -6.32 6.06
CA ASN A 29 -12.41 -7.74 6.40
C ASN A 29 -12.43 -8.68 5.17
N GLY A 30 -12.50 -8.12 3.96
CA GLY A 30 -12.33 -8.83 2.69
C GLY A 30 -10.89 -8.86 2.19
N ASN A 31 -10.00 -8.08 2.81
CA ASN A 31 -8.60 -8.02 2.41
C ASN A 31 -7.88 -9.36 2.67
N PHE A 32 -6.77 -9.58 1.96
CA PHE A 32 -5.99 -10.79 2.15
C PHE A 32 -5.35 -10.79 3.55
N PRO A 33 -5.48 -11.89 4.34
CA PRO A 33 -5.07 -11.88 5.75
C PRO A 33 -3.62 -11.45 5.99
N THR A 34 -2.70 -11.83 5.10
CA THR A 34 -1.28 -11.47 5.24
C THR A 34 -1.07 -9.96 5.21
N ASP A 35 -1.85 -9.22 4.45
CA ASP A 35 -1.74 -7.75 4.39
C ASP A 35 -2.07 -7.12 5.75
N LEU A 36 -3.13 -7.62 6.39
CA LEU A 36 -3.51 -7.20 7.74
C LEU A 36 -2.43 -7.58 8.77
N TYR A 37 -1.83 -8.78 8.66
CA TYR A 37 -0.73 -9.19 9.53
C TYR A 37 0.50 -8.31 9.37
N MET A 38 0.82 -7.88 8.14
CA MET A 38 1.92 -6.94 7.89
C MET A 38 1.67 -5.58 8.52
N VAL A 39 0.43 -5.08 8.45
CA VAL A 39 0.02 -3.84 9.13
C VAL A 39 0.14 -3.97 10.64
N GLU A 40 -0.41 -5.04 11.22
CA GLU A 40 -0.30 -5.30 12.67
C GLU A 40 1.15 -5.42 13.13
N GLY A 41 2.01 -6.10 12.35
CA GLY A 41 3.44 -6.20 12.61
C GLY A 41 4.12 -4.84 12.61
N LEU A 42 3.81 -4.00 11.62
CA LEU A 42 4.32 -2.64 11.52
C LEU A 42 3.87 -1.78 12.71
N MET A 43 2.59 -1.86 13.11
CA MET A 43 2.06 -1.14 14.26
C MET A 43 2.81 -1.50 15.55
N LYS A 44 3.03 -2.80 15.78
CA LYS A 44 3.82 -3.29 16.93
C LYS A 44 5.26 -2.79 16.90
N LEU A 45 5.90 -2.81 15.72
CA LEU A 45 7.28 -2.35 15.58
C LEU A 45 7.43 -0.84 15.83
N LYS A 46 6.47 -0.04 15.36
CA LYS A 46 6.51 1.42 15.53
C LYS A 46 6.13 1.85 16.95
N ASP A 47 5.33 1.07 17.68
CA ASP A 47 4.85 1.33 19.05
C ASP A 47 4.37 2.78 19.27
N ALA A 48 3.63 3.31 18.31
CA ALA A 48 3.24 4.72 18.25
C ALA A 48 1.72 4.95 18.41
N GLY A 49 1.00 3.96 18.97
CA GLY A 49 -0.43 4.07 19.25
C GLY A 49 -1.32 4.02 18.00
N TYR A 50 -0.90 3.32 16.95
CA TYR A 50 -1.73 3.13 15.76
C TYR A 50 -2.94 2.24 16.05
N GLU A 51 -4.04 2.49 15.33
CA GLU A 51 -5.29 1.72 15.32
C GLU A 51 -5.53 1.15 13.92
N LEU A 52 -5.85 -0.14 13.82
CA LEU A 52 -6.30 -0.77 12.58
C LEU A 52 -7.81 -0.94 12.62
N ARG A 53 -8.54 -0.27 11.74
CA ARG A 53 -10.00 -0.40 11.54
C ARG A 53 -10.26 -1.31 10.35
N ILE A 54 -11.14 -2.31 10.57
CA ILE A 54 -11.44 -3.37 9.58
C ILE A 54 -12.97 -3.52 9.44
N PRO A 55 -13.69 -2.52 8.87
CA PRO A 55 -15.12 -2.64 8.58
C PRO A 55 -15.40 -3.69 7.50
N ASN A 56 -16.67 -3.92 7.19
CA ASN A 56 -17.02 -4.67 5.99
C ASN A 56 -16.61 -3.89 4.73
N PRO A 57 -16.35 -4.58 3.61
CA PRO A 57 -15.90 -3.93 2.38
C PRO A 57 -16.86 -2.86 1.84
N GLU A 58 -18.17 -3.02 2.03
CA GLU A 58 -19.21 -2.05 1.65
C GLU A 58 -19.17 -0.77 2.49
N ASP A 59 -18.63 -0.84 3.70
CA ASP A 59 -18.61 0.26 4.66
C ASP A 59 -17.28 1.07 4.58
N VAL A 60 -16.31 0.66 3.75
CA VAL A 60 -14.99 1.31 3.65
C VAL A 60 -15.12 2.80 3.39
N LEU A 61 -15.94 3.19 2.41
CA LEU A 61 -16.13 4.60 2.07
C LEU A 61 -16.60 5.42 3.29
N ASP A 62 -17.56 4.92 4.05
CA ASP A 62 -18.13 5.63 5.19
C ASP A 62 -17.17 5.74 6.38
N ASN A 63 -16.16 4.87 6.42
CA ASN A 63 -15.11 4.89 7.44
C ASN A 63 -13.88 5.75 7.08
N ILE A 64 -13.82 6.33 5.87
CA ILE A 64 -12.79 7.30 5.51
C ILE A 64 -13.14 8.66 6.11
N THR A 65 -12.38 9.04 7.13
CA THR A 65 -12.53 10.29 7.92
C THR A 65 -11.20 11.00 8.08
N ASP A 66 -11.20 12.21 8.67
CA ASP A 66 -9.98 12.99 8.91
C ASP A 66 -9.00 12.33 9.91
N GLU A 67 -9.42 11.29 10.63
CA GLU A 67 -8.55 10.51 11.53
C GLU A 67 -7.69 9.50 10.76
N VAL A 68 -8.11 9.11 9.54
CA VAL A 68 -7.43 8.08 8.75
C VAL A 68 -6.12 8.62 8.20
N ALA A 69 -5.02 7.91 8.50
CA ALA A 69 -3.71 8.16 7.92
C ALA A 69 -3.56 7.44 6.57
N VAL A 70 -3.86 6.15 6.58
CA VAL A 70 -3.67 5.27 5.42
C VAL A 70 -4.93 4.42 5.21
N VAL A 71 -5.41 4.39 3.98
CA VAL A 71 -6.39 3.42 3.49
C VAL A 71 -5.63 2.33 2.74
N MET A 72 -5.61 1.09 3.25
CA MET A 72 -4.93 -0.05 2.65
C MET A 72 -5.92 -1.16 2.33
N VAL A 73 -6.26 -1.32 1.07
CA VAL A 73 -7.28 -2.26 0.58
C VAL A 73 -6.83 -3.00 -0.67
N THR A 74 -7.37 -4.19 -0.89
CA THR A 74 -7.19 -4.91 -2.16
C THR A 74 -8.26 -4.48 -3.17
N GLU A 75 -7.89 -4.33 -4.44
CA GLU A 75 -8.88 -3.96 -5.47
C GLU A 75 -9.90 -5.07 -5.70
N VAL A 76 -9.45 -6.33 -5.73
CA VAL A 76 -10.31 -7.49 -5.98
C VAL A 76 -10.20 -8.48 -4.84
N ASP A 77 -11.30 -8.74 -4.15
CA ASP A 77 -11.39 -9.74 -3.09
C ASP A 77 -11.09 -11.15 -3.65
N TYR A 78 -10.11 -11.81 -3.09
CA TYR A 78 -9.63 -13.12 -3.52
C TYR A 78 -10.63 -14.27 -3.38
N ARG A 79 -11.65 -14.10 -2.52
CA ARG A 79 -12.68 -15.12 -2.23
C ARG A 79 -13.89 -14.96 -3.14
N THR A 80 -14.33 -13.74 -3.34
CA THR A 80 -15.62 -13.42 -3.95
C THR A 80 -15.51 -12.83 -5.35
N GLY A 81 -14.33 -12.27 -5.71
CA GLY A 81 -14.14 -11.49 -6.92
C GLY A 81 -14.80 -10.11 -6.85
N ARG A 82 -15.32 -9.68 -5.69
CA ARG A 82 -15.85 -8.33 -5.51
C ARG A 82 -14.75 -7.32 -5.76
N ARG A 83 -15.09 -6.28 -6.50
CA ARG A 83 -14.17 -5.19 -6.82
C ARG A 83 -14.55 -3.93 -6.08
N HIS A 84 -13.58 -3.25 -5.48
CA HIS A 84 -13.73 -1.90 -4.96
C HIS A 84 -13.77 -0.87 -6.08
N ASP A 85 -14.51 0.21 -5.88
CA ASP A 85 -14.43 1.41 -6.72
C ASP A 85 -13.18 2.22 -6.31
N MET A 86 -12.07 1.98 -7.03
CA MET A 86 -10.81 2.67 -6.76
C MET A 86 -10.96 4.19 -6.79
N ARG A 87 -11.69 4.72 -7.78
CA ARG A 87 -11.87 6.17 -7.94
C ARG A 87 -12.56 6.77 -6.73
N ALA A 88 -13.71 6.20 -6.32
CA ALA A 88 -14.47 6.71 -5.20
C ALA A 88 -13.65 6.70 -3.89
N ILE A 89 -12.89 5.62 -3.64
CA ILE A 89 -12.05 5.50 -2.44
C ILE A 89 -10.90 6.52 -2.48
N ILE A 90 -10.21 6.66 -3.62
CA ILE A 90 -9.09 7.60 -3.76
C ILE A 90 -9.57 9.04 -3.58
N GLU A 91 -10.63 9.44 -4.29
CA GLU A 91 -11.18 10.80 -4.21
C GLU A 91 -11.60 11.14 -2.77
N LYS A 92 -12.27 10.21 -2.08
CA LYS A 92 -12.66 10.43 -0.69
C LYS A 92 -11.47 10.47 0.26
N ALA A 93 -10.51 9.54 0.12
CA ALA A 93 -9.30 9.52 0.95
C ALA A 93 -8.50 10.82 0.79
N HIS A 94 -8.27 11.27 -0.43
CA HIS A 94 -7.57 12.52 -0.71
C HIS A 94 -8.32 13.74 -0.18
N ALA A 95 -9.65 13.77 -0.30
CA ALA A 95 -10.47 14.86 0.28
C ALA A 95 -10.34 14.96 1.80
N HIS A 96 -10.08 13.84 2.49
CA HIS A 96 -9.79 13.76 3.91
C HIS A 96 -8.29 13.78 4.25
N GLY A 97 -7.41 13.94 3.24
CA GLY A 97 -5.95 13.98 3.44
C GLY A 97 -5.32 12.65 3.86
N ALA A 98 -6.00 11.53 3.60
CA ALA A 98 -5.47 10.19 3.82
C ALA A 98 -4.67 9.71 2.60
N VAL A 99 -3.68 8.87 2.84
CA VAL A 99 -2.87 8.20 1.80
C VAL A 99 -3.50 6.86 1.45
N VAL A 100 -3.49 6.49 0.16
CA VAL A 100 -4.07 5.21 -0.30
C VAL A 100 -2.98 4.23 -0.75
N VAL A 101 -3.07 3.01 -0.25
CA VAL A 101 -2.24 1.85 -0.65
C VAL A 101 -3.16 0.79 -1.24
N TRP A 102 -2.99 0.51 -2.53
CA TRP A 102 -3.75 -0.54 -3.23
C TRP A 102 -2.94 -1.83 -3.33
N ASP A 103 -3.50 -2.96 -2.87
CA ASP A 103 -3.04 -4.28 -3.28
C ASP A 103 -3.72 -4.68 -4.60
N LEU A 104 -2.90 -4.85 -5.64
CA LEU A 104 -3.30 -5.23 -6.99
C LEU A 104 -2.99 -6.71 -7.30
N ALA A 105 -2.76 -7.53 -6.29
CA ALA A 105 -2.35 -8.92 -6.49
C ALA A 105 -3.37 -9.74 -7.30
N HIS A 106 -4.65 -9.39 -7.24
CA HIS A 106 -5.73 -10.10 -7.94
C HIS A 106 -6.30 -9.31 -9.13
N SER A 107 -5.78 -8.12 -9.42
CA SER A 107 -6.21 -7.27 -10.54
C SER A 107 -5.12 -7.03 -11.58
N ALA A 108 -3.86 -6.83 -11.16
CA ALA A 108 -2.76 -6.60 -12.08
C ALA A 108 -2.57 -7.79 -13.04
N GLY A 109 -2.76 -7.54 -14.32
CA GLY A 109 -2.73 -8.57 -15.38
C GLY A 109 -4.07 -9.27 -15.63
N ALA A 110 -5.07 -9.13 -14.75
CA ALA A 110 -6.41 -9.70 -14.92
C ALA A 110 -7.40 -8.69 -15.51
N ILE A 111 -7.31 -7.44 -15.07
CA ILE A 111 -8.16 -6.33 -15.52
C ILE A 111 -7.31 -5.07 -15.77
N PRO A 112 -7.79 -4.12 -16.59
CA PRO A 112 -7.11 -2.83 -16.74
C PRO A 112 -7.12 -2.05 -15.43
N VAL A 113 -5.94 -1.59 -14.99
CA VAL A 113 -5.75 -0.70 -13.85
C VAL A 113 -4.87 0.46 -14.29
N ASP A 114 -5.40 1.68 -14.24
CA ASP A 114 -4.65 2.89 -14.60
C ASP A 114 -4.32 3.71 -13.34
N VAL A 115 -3.19 3.39 -12.73
CA VAL A 115 -2.73 4.02 -11.49
C VAL A 115 -2.39 5.51 -11.69
N ALA A 116 -2.02 5.92 -12.91
CA ALA A 116 -1.68 7.30 -13.21
C ALA A 116 -2.94 8.17 -13.35
N VAL A 117 -3.94 7.69 -14.11
CA VAL A 117 -5.21 8.41 -14.28
C VAL A 117 -6.00 8.51 -12.97
N LEU A 118 -5.87 7.51 -12.10
CA LEU A 118 -6.52 7.48 -10.80
C LEU A 118 -5.75 8.23 -9.72
N ASP A 119 -4.55 8.72 -10.01
CA ASP A 119 -3.66 9.40 -9.05
C ASP A 119 -3.40 8.58 -7.77
N VAL A 120 -3.15 7.28 -7.96
CA VAL A 120 -2.88 6.34 -6.86
C VAL A 120 -1.60 6.69 -6.14
N ASP A 121 -1.62 6.85 -4.81
CA ASP A 121 -0.43 7.15 -4.00
C ASP A 121 0.59 6.02 -4.06
N PHE A 122 0.14 4.83 -3.63
CA PHE A 122 0.93 3.60 -3.65
C PHE A 122 0.08 2.46 -4.21
N ALA A 123 0.71 1.62 -5.03
CA ALA A 123 0.15 0.33 -5.38
C ALA A 123 1.21 -0.76 -5.27
N VAL A 124 0.83 -1.90 -4.77
CA VAL A 124 1.69 -3.07 -4.62
C VAL A 124 1.06 -4.27 -5.31
N GLY A 125 1.86 -5.24 -5.69
CA GLY A 125 1.34 -6.45 -6.30
C GLY A 125 2.41 -7.50 -6.49
N CYS A 126 1.99 -8.70 -6.85
CA CYS A 126 2.86 -9.80 -7.20
C CYS A 126 2.79 -10.10 -8.69
N THR A 127 3.88 -10.64 -9.23
CA THR A 127 3.93 -10.97 -10.66
C THR A 127 3.63 -12.45 -10.95
N TYR A 128 3.61 -13.30 -9.92
CA TYR A 128 3.40 -14.74 -10.12
C TYR A 128 1.95 -15.15 -10.38
N LYS A 129 0.96 -14.28 -10.07
CA LYS A 129 -0.46 -14.55 -10.32
C LYS A 129 -0.81 -14.23 -11.79
N TYR A 130 -1.60 -13.21 -12.03
CA TYR A 130 -2.15 -12.89 -13.35
C TYR A 130 -1.16 -12.23 -14.32
N LEU A 131 0.01 -11.80 -13.84
CA LEU A 131 1.13 -11.38 -14.69
C LEU A 131 1.98 -12.58 -15.18
N ASN A 132 1.66 -13.82 -14.75
CA ASN A 132 2.16 -15.08 -15.24
C ASN A 132 3.69 -15.26 -15.19
N ALA A 133 4.38 -14.59 -14.28
CA ALA A 133 5.84 -14.69 -14.16
C ALA A 133 6.32 -15.96 -13.42
N GLY A 134 5.39 -16.75 -12.87
CA GLY A 134 5.67 -18.05 -12.23
C GLY A 134 6.05 -17.93 -10.74
N PRO A 135 6.12 -19.09 -10.05
CA PRO A 135 6.44 -19.15 -8.64
C PRO A 135 7.80 -18.53 -8.31
N GLY A 136 7.87 -17.75 -7.24
CA GLY A 136 9.10 -17.06 -6.82
C GLY A 136 9.42 -15.79 -7.60
N ALA A 137 8.58 -15.39 -8.54
CA ALA A 137 8.75 -14.14 -9.28
C ALA A 137 8.59 -12.92 -8.36
N PRO A 138 9.31 -11.80 -8.65
CA PRO A 138 9.34 -10.63 -7.77
C PRO A 138 7.98 -9.93 -7.66
N ALA A 139 7.80 -9.25 -6.54
CA ALA A 139 6.72 -8.29 -6.35
C ALA A 139 7.11 -6.90 -6.85
N PHE A 140 6.12 -6.04 -7.06
CA PHE A 140 6.32 -4.64 -7.44
C PHE A 140 5.71 -3.68 -6.42
N ILE A 141 6.19 -2.44 -6.46
CA ILE A 141 5.60 -1.29 -5.81
C ILE A 141 5.57 -0.12 -6.80
N HIS A 142 4.44 0.54 -6.89
CA HIS A 142 4.27 1.84 -7.54
C HIS A 142 4.22 2.92 -6.48
N VAL A 143 4.84 4.05 -6.76
CA VAL A 143 4.76 5.27 -5.97
C VAL A 143 4.38 6.40 -6.91
N ALA A 144 3.38 7.20 -6.53
CA ALA A 144 2.96 8.35 -7.34
C ALA A 144 4.15 9.30 -7.61
N PRO A 145 4.33 9.79 -8.84
CA PRO A 145 5.43 10.71 -9.16
C PRO A 145 5.54 11.93 -8.24
N ARG A 146 4.40 12.45 -7.77
CA ARG A 146 4.35 13.60 -6.83
C ARG A 146 4.93 13.28 -5.44
N LEU A 147 5.05 12.02 -5.08
CA LEU A 147 5.55 11.59 -3.78
C LEU A 147 7.05 11.23 -3.80
N LEU A 148 7.65 11.03 -4.97
CA LEU A 148 9.03 10.52 -5.10
C LEU A 148 10.08 11.40 -4.41
N SER A 149 9.84 12.71 -4.28
CA SER A 149 10.76 13.64 -3.63
C SER A 149 10.62 13.72 -2.11
N VAL A 150 9.56 13.14 -1.54
CA VAL A 150 9.23 13.28 -0.12
C VAL A 150 9.06 11.94 0.59
N VAL A 151 8.93 10.85 -0.17
CA VAL A 151 8.76 9.51 0.40
C VAL A 151 10.09 8.92 0.81
N GLU A 152 10.10 8.31 1.99
CA GLU A 152 11.25 7.55 2.48
C GLU A 152 10.90 6.05 2.56
N SER A 153 11.83 5.20 2.15
CA SER A 153 11.67 3.75 2.28
C SER A 153 12.04 3.30 3.70
N ALA A 154 11.12 2.59 4.35
CA ALA A 154 11.39 1.98 5.67
C ALA A 154 12.43 0.84 5.62
N LEU A 155 12.68 0.29 4.43
CA LEU A 155 13.67 -0.76 4.18
C LEU A 155 14.64 -0.26 3.11
N SER A 156 15.73 0.34 3.55
CA SER A 156 16.81 0.79 2.67
C SER A 156 17.65 -0.40 2.22
N GLY A 157 18.01 -0.42 0.95
CA GLY A 157 18.89 -1.43 0.39
C GLY A 157 19.90 -0.80 -0.53
N TRP A 158 20.95 -1.51 -0.85
CA TRP A 158 22.06 -1.01 -1.67
C TRP A 158 21.59 -0.29 -2.96
N TYR A 159 20.67 -0.88 -3.72
CA TYR A 159 20.16 -0.30 -4.95
C TYR A 159 19.21 0.90 -4.75
N ALA A 160 18.80 1.17 -3.53
CA ALA A 160 17.99 2.35 -3.20
C ALA A 160 18.84 3.60 -2.92
N HIS A 161 20.15 3.46 -2.85
CA HIS A 161 21.09 4.57 -2.67
C HIS A 161 21.20 5.38 -3.96
N GLU A 162 21.30 6.70 -3.88
CA GLU A 162 21.46 7.62 -5.02
C GLU A 162 22.65 7.23 -5.92
N ALA A 163 23.76 6.79 -5.31
CA ALA A 163 24.96 6.34 -6.00
C ALA A 163 25.37 4.92 -5.51
N PRO A 164 24.66 3.86 -5.92
CA PRO A 164 24.82 2.52 -5.33
C PRO A 164 26.24 1.93 -5.50
N PHE A 165 26.97 2.34 -6.52
CA PHE A 165 28.34 1.87 -6.78
C PHE A 165 29.43 2.74 -6.11
N ALA A 166 29.08 3.81 -5.40
CA ALA A 166 30.02 4.54 -4.56
C ALA A 166 30.40 3.74 -3.30
N PHE A 167 29.53 2.80 -2.89
CA PHE A 167 29.69 2.00 -1.64
C PHE A 167 29.86 2.88 -0.40
N ASP A 168 29.20 4.02 -0.41
CA ASP A 168 29.19 4.95 0.72
C ASP A 168 28.46 4.33 1.91
N THR A 169 28.87 4.69 3.13
CA THR A 169 28.22 4.24 4.36
C THR A 169 27.00 5.10 4.72
N ASP A 170 26.93 6.31 4.17
CA ASP A 170 25.82 7.24 4.39
C ASP A 170 24.76 7.01 3.33
N PHE A 171 23.58 6.56 3.76
CA PHE A 171 22.43 6.36 2.86
C PHE A 171 21.85 7.71 2.41
N ARG A 172 21.73 7.88 1.09
CA ARG A 172 21.17 9.08 0.44
C ARG A 172 20.25 8.68 -0.71
#